data_778288f4646a73f5d6ee176b1531e86f
#
_entry.id   778288f4646a73f5d6ee176b1531e86f
#
_cell.length_a   1.000
_cell.length_b   1.000
_cell.length_c   1.000
_cell.angle_alpha   90.00
_cell.angle_beta   90.00
_cell.angle_gamma   90.00
#
_symmetry.space_group_name_H-M   'P 1'
#
loop_
_entity.id
_entity.type
_entity.pdbx_description
1 polymer ?
#
loop_
_entity_poly.entity_id
_entity_poly.type
_entity_poly.pdbx_seq_one_letter_code
_entity_poly.pdbx_strand_id
1 'polypeptide(L)'
;MKTLSPAVITLPWRQDAAEFYFSRLSHLPWAMLLHSGYADHPYSRFDIVVAEPICTLTTFGKETVVSESEKRTTTTDDPLQVLQQVLDRADIRPAHNEDLPFQGGALGLFGYDLGRRFESLPEIAQQDIVLPDMAVGIYDWALVVDHQHQTVSLLSHNDVNARRAWLESQQFSPQEDFTLTSDWQSNMTREQYGEKFRQVQEYLHSGDCYQVNLAQRFHATYSGDEWQAFLQLNQANRAPFSAFLRLEQGAILSLSPERFILCDNSEIQTRPIKGTLPRLPDPQEDSKQAEKLAHSVKDRAENLMIVDLMRNDIGRVAVAGSVKVPELFVVEPFPAVHHLVSTITARLPEQLHASDLLRAAFPGGSITGAPKVRAMEIIDELEPQRRNAWCGSIGYLSFCGNMDTSITIRTLTAINGQIYCSAGGGIVADSQEEAEYQETFDKVNKILRQLEK
;
A
#
# COMPACT_ATOMS: atom_id res chain seq x y z
N MET A 1 2.06 25.71 22.50
CA MET A 1 1.52 24.47 21.94
C MET A 1 1.42 23.45 23.08
N LYS A 2 0.23 22.97 23.38
CA LYS A 2 0.06 21.85 24.32
C LYS A 2 0.33 20.56 23.54
N THR A 3 1.38 19.83 23.90
CA THR A 3 1.57 18.44 23.49
C THR A 3 0.45 17.61 24.14
N LEU A 4 -0.61 17.36 23.40
CA LEU A 4 -1.73 16.56 23.88
C LEU A 4 -1.46 15.10 23.47
N SER A 5 -0.87 14.32 24.37
CA SER A 5 -0.83 12.88 24.23
C SER A 5 -2.25 12.32 24.32
N PRO A 6 -2.60 11.29 23.52
CA PRO A 6 -3.90 10.65 23.65
C PRO A 6 -4.04 9.96 25.02
N ALA A 7 -5.25 9.85 25.51
CA ALA A 7 -5.54 8.93 26.60
C ALA A 7 -5.46 7.49 26.07
N VAL A 8 -4.83 6.61 26.82
CA VAL A 8 -4.60 5.21 26.42
C VAL A 8 -5.13 4.29 27.51
N ILE A 9 -5.87 3.26 27.11
CA ILE A 9 -6.27 2.16 27.98
C ILE A 9 -5.83 0.83 27.34
N THR A 10 -5.39 -0.10 28.18
CA THR A 10 -5.01 -1.44 27.73
C THR A 10 -6.25 -2.35 27.77
N LEU A 11 -6.46 -3.06 26.67
CA LEU A 11 -7.49 -4.10 26.57
C LEU A 11 -6.85 -5.48 26.74
N PRO A 12 -7.65 -6.52 27.06
CA PRO A 12 -7.12 -7.88 27.18
C PRO A 12 -6.40 -8.33 25.92
N TRP A 13 -5.21 -8.91 26.09
CA TRP A 13 -4.44 -9.45 25.00
C TRP A 13 -5.14 -10.63 24.32
N ARG A 14 -5.13 -10.62 23.00
CA ARG A 14 -5.44 -11.76 22.15
C ARG A 14 -4.68 -11.58 20.83
N GLN A 15 -4.20 -12.68 20.28
CA GLN A 15 -3.40 -12.64 19.06
C GLN A 15 -4.17 -12.10 17.85
N ASP A 16 -5.47 -12.39 17.77
CA ASP A 16 -6.40 -11.97 16.73
C ASP A 16 -7.17 -10.68 17.09
N ALA A 17 -6.64 -9.86 18.02
CA ALA A 17 -7.35 -8.68 18.52
C ALA A 17 -7.82 -7.74 17.40
N ALA A 18 -6.97 -7.48 16.42
CA ALA A 18 -7.32 -6.59 15.30
C ALA A 18 -8.51 -7.13 14.50
N GLU A 19 -8.49 -8.40 14.12
CA GLU A 19 -9.59 -9.04 13.37
C GLU A 19 -10.84 -9.16 14.23
N PHE A 20 -10.69 -9.48 15.51
CA PHE A 20 -11.81 -9.60 16.46
C PHE A 20 -12.59 -8.30 16.61
N TYR A 21 -11.91 -7.19 16.82
CA TYR A 21 -12.57 -5.89 16.92
C TYR A 21 -13.04 -5.37 15.57
N PHE A 22 -12.21 -5.53 14.51
CA PHE A 22 -12.56 -5.04 13.18
C PHE A 22 -13.75 -5.76 12.55
N SER A 23 -13.96 -7.05 12.82
CA SER A 23 -15.12 -7.81 12.34
C SER A 23 -16.47 -7.20 12.77
N ARG A 24 -16.48 -6.42 13.84
CA ARG A 24 -17.66 -5.68 14.29
C ARG A 24 -17.83 -4.32 13.61
N LEU A 25 -16.77 -3.83 12.96
CA LEU A 25 -16.70 -2.51 12.34
C LEU A 25 -16.65 -2.58 10.81
N SER A 26 -16.37 -3.75 10.24
CA SER A 26 -16.04 -3.93 8.82
C SER A 26 -17.12 -3.46 7.85
N HIS A 27 -18.37 -3.35 8.31
CA HIS A 27 -19.50 -2.85 7.54
C HIS A 27 -19.62 -1.31 7.56
N LEU A 28 -18.94 -0.64 8.50
CA LEU A 28 -19.01 0.81 8.64
C LEU A 28 -18.19 1.48 7.52
N PRO A 29 -18.75 2.48 6.83
CA PRO A 29 -17.96 3.30 5.91
C PRO A 29 -16.76 3.92 6.65
N TRP A 30 -15.62 3.95 5.98
CA TRP A 30 -14.36 4.46 6.54
C TRP A 30 -13.77 3.64 7.69
N ALA A 31 -14.29 2.44 7.98
CA ALA A 31 -13.58 1.49 8.82
C ALA A 31 -12.37 0.94 8.05
N MET A 32 -11.21 0.98 8.67
CA MET A 32 -9.96 0.56 8.04
C MET A 32 -9.11 -0.25 9.00
N LEU A 33 -8.47 -1.29 8.46
CA LEU A 33 -7.55 -2.17 9.16
C LEU A 33 -6.21 -2.17 8.42
N LEU A 34 -5.12 -1.92 9.15
CA LEU A 34 -3.77 -2.26 8.74
C LEU A 34 -3.33 -3.48 9.55
N HIS A 35 -2.89 -4.52 8.86
CA HIS A 35 -2.63 -5.84 9.47
C HIS A 35 -1.24 -6.35 9.09
N SER A 36 -0.49 -6.82 10.08
CA SER A 36 0.90 -7.27 9.90
C SER A 36 1.05 -8.75 9.49
N GLY A 37 -0.04 -9.48 9.30
CA GLY A 37 -0.06 -10.82 8.71
C GLY A 37 0.39 -11.97 9.61
N TYR A 38 0.62 -11.74 10.91
CA TYR A 38 1.11 -12.76 11.87
C TYR A 38 2.41 -13.47 11.47
N ALA A 39 3.17 -12.90 10.52
CA ALA A 39 4.42 -13.51 10.10
C ALA A 39 5.51 -13.28 11.16
N ASP A 40 6.40 -14.24 11.34
CA ASP A 40 7.62 -14.04 12.12
C ASP A 40 8.63 -13.24 11.29
N HIS A 41 8.40 -11.93 11.27
CA HIS A 41 9.19 -10.99 10.49
C HIS A 41 9.23 -9.62 11.20
N PRO A 42 10.34 -8.88 11.13
CA PRO A 42 10.47 -7.56 11.78
C PRO A 42 9.38 -6.53 11.45
N TYR A 43 8.73 -6.66 10.28
CA TYR A 43 7.62 -5.79 9.88
C TYR A 43 6.27 -6.22 10.45
N SER A 44 6.15 -7.40 11.01
CA SER A 44 4.91 -7.97 11.54
C SER A 44 4.73 -7.63 13.02
N ARG A 45 4.88 -6.36 13.37
CA ARG A 45 4.77 -5.90 14.76
C ARG A 45 3.40 -5.35 15.10
N PHE A 46 2.87 -4.43 14.29
CA PHE A 46 1.68 -3.66 14.63
C PHE A 46 0.51 -3.97 13.72
N ASP A 47 -0.70 -4.04 14.32
CA ASP A 47 -1.97 -3.89 13.62
C ASP A 47 -2.66 -2.61 14.11
N ILE A 48 -3.40 -1.96 13.22
CA ILE A 48 -4.10 -0.70 13.50
C ILE A 48 -5.53 -0.82 13.01
N VAL A 49 -6.49 -0.51 13.89
CA VAL A 49 -7.92 -0.47 13.59
C VAL A 49 -8.44 0.93 13.83
N VAL A 50 -9.15 1.49 12.85
CA VAL A 50 -9.82 2.78 12.92
C VAL A 50 -11.23 2.69 12.30
N ALA A 51 -12.13 3.55 12.75
CA ALA A 51 -13.45 3.76 12.17
C ALA A 51 -13.98 5.13 12.62
N GLU A 52 -15.10 5.58 12.05
CA GLU A 52 -15.73 6.86 12.39
C GLU A 52 -14.74 8.03 12.38
N PRO A 53 -14.23 8.41 11.21
CA PRO A 53 -13.32 9.55 11.10
C PRO A 53 -14.03 10.86 11.46
N ILE A 54 -13.27 11.80 12.04
CA ILE A 54 -13.76 13.17 12.31
C ILE A 54 -13.78 14.03 11.03
N CYS A 55 -13.02 13.63 10.02
CA CYS A 55 -12.94 14.28 8.73
C CYS A 55 -12.59 13.26 7.67
N THR A 56 -13.10 13.44 6.44
CA THR A 56 -12.72 12.63 5.28
C THR A 56 -12.24 13.53 4.14
N LEU A 57 -11.23 13.04 3.42
CA LEU A 57 -10.73 13.65 2.20
C LEU A 57 -10.87 12.66 1.05
N THR A 58 -11.55 13.07 -0.01
CA THR A 58 -11.70 12.28 -1.24
C THR A 58 -11.28 13.11 -2.44
N THR A 59 -10.37 12.58 -3.24
CA THR A 59 -9.93 13.21 -4.48
C THR A 59 -10.43 12.42 -5.68
N PHE A 60 -11.14 13.09 -6.57
CA PHE A 60 -11.49 12.59 -7.90
C PHE A 60 -10.93 13.55 -8.95
N GLY A 61 -9.98 13.08 -9.75
CA GLY A 61 -9.33 13.92 -10.76
C GLY A 61 -8.73 15.20 -10.14
N LYS A 62 -9.23 16.35 -10.52
CA LYS A 62 -8.70 17.66 -10.06
C LYS A 62 -9.28 18.16 -8.74
N GLU A 63 -10.35 17.55 -8.26
CA GLU A 63 -11.08 18.05 -7.09
C GLU A 63 -10.85 17.18 -5.87
N THR A 64 -10.58 17.81 -4.75
CA THR A 64 -10.56 17.19 -3.43
C THR A 64 -11.70 17.73 -2.58
N VAL A 65 -12.51 16.82 -2.06
CA VAL A 65 -13.62 17.13 -1.16
C VAL A 65 -13.19 16.81 0.26
N VAL A 66 -13.28 17.82 1.13
CA VAL A 66 -13.05 17.70 2.58
C VAL A 66 -14.40 17.76 3.27
N SER A 67 -14.75 16.71 4.02
CA SER A 67 -16.02 16.60 4.75
C SER A 67 -15.75 16.50 6.25
N GLU A 68 -16.20 17.50 7.00
CA GLU A 68 -16.09 17.60 8.47
C GLU A 68 -17.50 17.80 9.03
N SER A 69 -18.05 16.82 9.75
CA SER A 69 -19.42 16.85 10.27
C SER A 69 -20.43 17.23 9.15
N GLU A 70 -21.09 18.38 9.26
CA GLU A 70 -22.05 18.89 8.25
C GLU A 70 -21.41 19.78 7.18
N LYS A 71 -20.13 20.15 7.34
CA LYS A 71 -19.43 21.03 6.43
C LYS A 71 -18.70 20.22 5.34
N ARG A 72 -18.99 20.56 4.09
CA ARG A 72 -18.31 20.02 2.93
C ARG A 72 -17.68 21.14 2.11
N THR A 73 -16.38 21.01 1.83
CA THR A 73 -15.60 21.96 1.02
C THR A 73 -14.94 21.25 -0.13
N THR A 74 -14.91 21.88 -1.30
CA THR A 74 -14.21 21.36 -2.48
C THR A 74 -13.08 22.32 -2.85
N THR A 75 -11.91 21.77 -3.17
CA THR A 75 -10.74 22.53 -3.60
C THR A 75 -10.02 21.81 -4.74
N THR A 76 -9.29 22.59 -5.54
CA THR A 76 -8.39 22.08 -6.59
C THR A 76 -6.91 22.20 -6.20
N ASP A 77 -6.64 22.57 -4.96
CA ASP A 77 -5.26 22.61 -4.43
C ASP A 77 -4.63 21.21 -4.39
N ASP A 78 -3.33 21.17 -4.23
CA ASP A 78 -2.59 19.88 -4.11
C ASP A 78 -3.19 19.02 -2.98
N PRO A 79 -3.65 17.80 -3.27
CA PRO A 79 -4.37 16.98 -2.31
C PRO A 79 -3.55 16.62 -1.07
N LEU A 80 -2.23 16.46 -1.18
CA LEU A 80 -1.37 16.18 -0.02
C LEU A 80 -1.10 17.44 0.81
N GLN A 81 -1.09 18.63 0.20
CA GLN A 81 -1.07 19.89 0.96
C GLN A 81 -2.38 20.10 1.69
N VAL A 82 -3.52 19.81 1.05
CA VAL A 82 -4.85 19.87 1.70
C VAL A 82 -4.90 18.91 2.88
N LEU A 83 -4.40 17.69 2.73
CA LEU A 83 -4.30 16.71 3.81
C LEU A 83 -3.47 17.26 4.98
N GLN A 84 -2.30 17.84 4.70
CA GLN A 84 -1.45 18.42 5.76
C GLN A 84 -2.13 19.59 6.47
N GLN A 85 -2.82 20.45 5.74
CA GLN A 85 -3.59 21.56 6.33
C GLN A 85 -4.70 21.04 7.26
N VAL A 86 -5.37 19.96 6.92
CA VAL A 86 -6.39 19.34 7.78
C VAL A 86 -5.76 18.76 9.04
N LEU A 87 -4.61 18.07 8.92
CA LEU A 87 -3.86 17.58 10.09
C LEU A 87 -3.41 18.72 11.00
N ASP A 88 -2.94 19.83 10.41
CA ASP A 88 -2.47 20.99 11.17
C ASP A 88 -3.60 21.69 11.92
N ARG A 89 -4.78 21.79 11.32
CA ARG A 89 -5.96 22.40 11.95
C ARG A 89 -6.48 21.62 13.18
N ALA A 90 -6.22 20.33 13.24
CA ALA A 90 -6.59 19.53 14.41
C ALA A 90 -5.84 19.95 15.69
N ASP A 91 -4.73 20.68 15.54
CA ASP A 91 -3.86 21.17 16.63
C ASP A 91 -3.44 20.10 17.64
N ILE A 92 -3.35 18.85 17.18
CA ILE A 92 -2.95 17.68 17.94
C ILE A 92 -1.50 17.36 17.58
N ARG A 93 -0.60 17.36 18.57
CA ARG A 93 0.83 17.11 18.36
C ARG A 93 1.39 16.26 19.50
N PRO A 94 1.04 14.96 19.55
CA PRO A 94 1.59 14.05 20.55
C PRO A 94 3.10 13.86 20.32
N ALA A 95 3.83 13.59 21.39
CA ALA A 95 5.23 13.21 21.28
C ALA A 95 5.38 11.84 20.60
N HIS A 96 6.52 11.63 19.97
CA HIS A 96 6.87 10.31 19.43
C HIS A 96 6.82 9.25 20.53
N ASN A 97 6.30 8.08 20.17
CA ASN A 97 6.23 6.90 21.02
C ASN A 97 6.44 5.65 20.17
N GLU A 98 7.51 4.92 20.41
CA GLU A 98 7.89 3.73 19.62
C GLU A 98 6.91 2.55 19.76
N ASP A 99 6.11 2.53 20.83
CA ASP A 99 5.06 1.52 21.07
C ASP A 99 3.68 1.93 20.56
N LEU A 100 3.54 3.18 20.10
CA LEU A 100 2.33 3.73 19.50
C LEU A 100 2.69 4.49 18.22
N PRO A 101 2.99 3.78 17.12
CA PRO A 101 3.43 4.39 15.86
C PRO A 101 2.38 5.29 15.24
N PHE A 102 1.11 4.96 15.44
CA PHE A 102 -0.05 5.75 15.05
C PHE A 102 -0.81 6.22 16.27
N GLN A 103 -0.81 7.51 16.49
CA GLN A 103 -1.48 8.16 17.63
C GLN A 103 -2.68 9.00 17.18
N GLY A 104 -3.47 8.49 16.24
CA GLY A 104 -4.46 9.26 15.51
C GLY A 104 -3.81 10.00 14.34
N GLY A 105 -4.62 10.54 13.46
CA GLY A 105 -4.19 11.22 12.23
C GLY A 105 -4.85 10.67 10.98
N ALA A 106 -4.19 10.79 9.85
CA ALA A 106 -4.67 10.34 8.57
C ALA A 106 -4.37 8.86 8.33
N LEU A 107 -5.34 8.13 7.80
CA LEU A 107 -5.16 6.76 7.34
C LEU A 107 -6.04 6.51 6.11
N GLY A 108 -5.50 5.87 5.08
CA GLY A 108 -6.30 5.53 3.91
C GLY A 108 -5.51 5.15 2.67
N LEU A 109 -6.16 5.38 1.53
CA LEU A 109 -5.71 5.05 0.19
C LEU A 109 -5.15 6.26 -0.53
N PHE A 110 -3.97 6.09 -1.11
CA PHE A 110 -3.36 6.96 -2.12
C PHE A 110 -3.26 6.15 -3.41
N GLY A 111 -4.27 6.25 -4.28
CA GLY A 111 -4.32 5.46 -5.51
C GLY A 111 -3.24 5.88 -6.51
N TYR A 112 -2.86 4.96 -7.40
CA TYR A 112 -1.84 5.23 -8.42
C TYR A 112 -2.14 6.51 -9.23
N ASP A 113 -3.40 6.70 -9.61
CA ASP A 113 -3.81 7.84 -10.44
C ASP A 113 -3.77 9.20 -9.71
N LEU A 114 -3.57 9.22 -8.38
CA LEU A 114 -3.23 10.44 -7.64
C LEU A 114 -1.95 11.10 -8.19
N GLY A 115 -1.05 10.33 -8.77
CA GLY A 115 0.16 10.82 -9.43
C GLY A 115 -0.11 11.82 -10.57
N ARG A 116 -1.30 11.79 -11.16
CA ARG A 116 -1.76 12.76 -12.16
C ARG A 116 -1.94 14.18 -11.62
N ARG A 117 -1.98 14.31 -10.31
CA ARG A 117 -2.00 15.60 -9.63
C ARG A 117 -0.60 16.19 -9.45
N PHE A 118 0.43 15.37 -9.56
CA PHE A 118 1.83 15.75 -9.34
C PHE A 118 2.61 15.89 -10.65
N GLU A 119 2.21 15.12 -11.67
CA GLU A 119 2.85 15.07 -12.98
C GLU A 119 1.80 15.25 -14.08
N SER A 120 2.21 15.89 -15.19
CA SER A 120 1.37 16.00 -16.38
C SER A 120 1.47 14.71 -17.18
N LEU A 121 0.42 13.91 -17.15
CA LEU A 121 0.34 12.62 -17.81
C LEU A 121 -0.72 12.61 -18.92
N PRO A 122 -0.59 11.76 -19.94
CA PRO A 122 -1.66 11.51 -20.90
C PRO A 122 -2.93 10.99 -20.24
N GLU A 123 -4.06 11.13 -20.92
CA GLU A 123 -5.36 10.62 -20.48
C GLU A 123 -5.91 9.64 -21.53
N ILE A 124 -5.13 8.59 -21.85
CA ILE A 124 -5.44 7.60 -22.90
C ILE A 124 -6.15 6.39 -22.27
N ALA A 125 -5.63 5.90 -21.15
CA ALA A 125 -6.20 4.76 -20.44
C ALA A 125 -7.62 5.07 -19.91
N GLN A 126 -8.55 4.14 -20.11
CA GLN A 126 -9.95 4.30 -19.74
C GLN A 126 -10.12 4.28 -18.21
N GLN A 127 -10.86 5.24 -17.69
CA GLN A 127 -11.31 5.24 -16.29
C GLN A 127 -12.67 4.53 -16.21
N ASP A 128 -12.67 3.23 -15.95
CA ASP A 128 -13.87 2.38 -15.90
C ASP A 128 -14.31 2.01 -14.47
N ILE A 129 -13.50 2.30 -13.47
CA ILE A 129 -13.81 2.10 -12.05
C ILE A 129 -13.96 3.47 -11.39
N VAL A 130 -15.13 3.75 -10.82
CA VAL A 130 -15.41 5.00 -10.09
C VAL A 130 -14.93 4.85 -8.65
N LEU A 131 -13.63 4.97 -8.45
CA LEU A 131 -12.95 4.94 -7.16
C LEU A 131 -12.18 6.25 -6.97
N PRO A 132 -12.14 6.83 -5.74
CA PRO A 132 -11.31 8.00 -5.49
C PRO A 132 -9.82 7.74 -5.77
N ASP A 133 -9.14 8.74 -6.35
CA ASP A 133 -7.68 8.71 -6.49
C ASP A 133 -6.97 8.82 -5.13
N MET A 134 -7.61 9.48 -4.16
CA MET A 134 -7.23 9.51 -2.76
C MET A 134 -8.48 9.40 -1.90
N ALA A 135 -8.46 8.51 -0.90
CA ALA A 135 -9.52 8.35 0.09
C ALA A 135 -8.90 8.18 1.48
N VAL A 136 -8.92 9.24 2.28
CA VAL A 136 -8.25 9.31 3.57
C VAL A 136 -9.21 9.80 4.63
N GLY A 137 -9.30 9.07 5.76
CA GLY A 137 -9.98 9.51 6.96
C GLY A 137 -9.01 10.13 7.96
N ILE A 138 -9.47 11.09 8.73
CA ILE A 138 -8.77 11.64 9.89
C ILE A 138 -9.42 11.07 11.13
N TYR A 139 -8.63 10.38 11.94
CA TYR A 139 -9.11 9.64 13.10
C TYR A 139 -8.50 10.20 14.37
N ASP A 140 -9.34 10.49 15.36
CA ASP A 140 -8.94 10.96 16.69
C ASP A 140 -8.80 9.83 17.71
N TRP A 141 -8.96 8.58 17.25
CA TRP A 141 -8.80 7.37 18.04
C TRP A 141 -8.24 6.23 17.19
N ALA A 142 -7.66 5.22 17.83
CA ALA A 142 -7.25 3.98 17.20
C ALA A 142 -7.17 2.84 18.21
N LEU A 143 -7.28 1.61 17.71
CA LEU A 143 -6.85 0.40 18.39
C LEU A 143 -5.51 -0.02 17.79
N VAL A 144 -4.48 -0.12 18.62
CA VAL A 144 -3.13 -0.54 18.21
C VAL A 144 -2.79 -1.86 18.89
N VAL A 145 -2.51 -2.88 18.12
CA VAL A 145 -2.06 -4.19 18.58
C VAL A 145 -0.57 -4.30 18.36
N ASP A 146 0.20 -4.51 19.43
CA ASP A 146 1.64 -4.74 19.38
C ASP A 146 1.93 -6.23 19.62
N HIS A 147 2.26 -6.97 18.59
CA HIS A 147 2.53 -8.41 18.66
C HIS A 147 3.86 -8.71 19.38
N GLN A 148 4.81 -7.78 19.34
CA GLN A 148 6.09 -7.96 20.04
C GLN A 148 5.93 -7.87 21.55
N HIS A 149 5.20 -6.88 22.05
CA HIS A 149 4.97 -6.67 23.47
C HIS A 149 3.67 -7.33 23.97
N GLN A 150 2.90 -7.96 23.09
CA GLN A 150 1.62 -8.60 23.39
C GLN A 150 0.65 -7.66 24.12
N THR A 151 0.51 -6.45 23.56
CA THR A 151 -0.40 -5.42 24.13
C THR A 151 -1.46 -5.02 23.11
N VAL A 152 -2.66 -4.70 23.64
CA VAL A 152 -3.76 -4.13 22.88
C VAL A 152 -4.09 -2.79 23.50
N SER A 153 -3.80 -1.71 22.79
CA SER A 153 -3.97 -0.33 23.27
C SER A 153 -5.10 0.36 22.53
N LEU A 154 -6.10 0.82 23.25
CA LEU A 154 -7.11 1.74 22.73
C LEU A 154 -6.68 3.15 23.11
N LEU A 155 -6.46 4.00 22.13
CA LEU A 155 -6.11 5.41 22.33
C LEU A 155 -7.20 6.33 21.79
N SER A 156 -7.38 7.47 22.44
CA SER A 156 -8.30 8.51 21.98
C SER A 156 -7.83 9.90 22.43
N HIS A 157 -8.00 10.89 21.56
CA HIS A 157 -7.81 12.31 21.87
C HIS A 157 -9.04 12.95 22.54
N ASN A 158 -10.14 12.19 22.60
CA ASN A 158 -11.37 12.52 23.34
C ASN A 158 -11.55 11.57 24.53
N ASP A 159 -12.79 11.34 24.96
CA ASP A 159 -13.09 10.41 26.05
C ASP A 159 -12.81 8.96 25.64
N VAL A 160 -11.68 8.41 26.12
CA VAL A 160 -11.27 7.03 25.82
C VAL A 160 -12.21 5.99 26.41
N ASN A 161 -12.87 6.29 27.55
CA ASN A 161 -13.84 5.37 28.16
C ASN A 161 -15.13 5.32 27.35
N ALA A 162 -15.59 6.47 26.85
CA ALA A 162 -16.73 6.51 25.94
C ALA A 162 -16.41 5.77 24.64
N ARG A 163 -15.19 5.90 24.09
CA ARG A 163 -14.75 5.15 22.90
C ARG A 163 -14.68 3.64 23.18
N ARG A 164 -14.20 3.25 24.34
CA ARG A 164 -14.22 1.84 24.76
C ARG A 164 -15.64 1.29 24.81
N ALA A 165 -16.55 1.98 25.48
CA ALA A 165 -17.95 1.57 25.60
C ALA A 165 -18.61 1.45 24.21
N TRP A 166 -18.34 2.40 23.32
CA TRP A 166 -18.79 2.33 21.94
C TRP A 166 -18.24 1.09 21.20
N LEU A 167 -16.94 0.82 21.29
CA LEU A 167 -16.31 -0.33 20.65
C LEU A 167 -16.87 -1.65 21.16
N GLU A 168 -17.08 -1.77 22.48
CA GLU A 168 -17.64 -2.96 23.12
C GLU A 168 -19.14 -3.15 22.80
N SER A 169 -19.86 -2.07 22.49
CA SER A 169 -21.27 -2.12 22.09
C SER A 169 -21.49 -2.59 20.65
N GLN A 170 -20.44 -2.57 19.82
CA GLN A 170 -20.56 -2.99 18.43
C GLN A 170 -20.79 -4.50 18.35
N GLN A 171 -21.79 -4.89 17.57
CA GLN A 171 -22.16 -6.29 17.35
C GLN A 171 -21.60 -6.77 16.02
N PHE A 172 -21.38 -8.08 15.93
CA PHE A 172 -21.09 -8.69 14.64
C PHE A 172 -22.28 -8.48 13.72
N SER A 173 -22.03 -7.86 12.57
CA SER A 173 -23.02 -7.81 11.50
C SER A 173 -23.17 -9.22 10.94
N PRO A 174 -24.37 -9.69 10.60
CA PRO A 174 -24.53 -10.91 9.82
C PRO A 174 -23.76 -10.73 8.51
N GLN A 175 -22.76 -11.58 8.31
CA GLN A 175 -21.90 -11.53 7.12
C GLN A 175 -22.29 -12.67 6.21
N GLU A 176 -22.55 -12.33 4.96
CA GLU A 176 -22.78 -13.36 3.94
C GLU A 176 -21.43 -13.90 3.48
N ASP A 177 -21.35 -15.21 3.25
CA ASP A 177 -20.15 -15.83 2.70
C ASP A 177 -19.82 -15.22 1.35
N PHE A 178 -18.55 -14.88 1.16
CA PHE A 178 -18.07 -14.37 -0.11
C PHE A 178 -17.99 -15.49 -1.14
N THR A 179 -18.53 -15.27 -2.33
CA THR A 179 -18.52 -16.24 -3.42
C THR A 179 -18.34 -15.55 -4.76
N LEU A 180 -17.43 -16.04 -5.59
CA LEU A 180 -17.35 -15.61 -6.99
C LEU A 180 -18.58 -16.15 -7.76
N THR A 181 -19.16 -15.30 -8.58
CA THR A 181 -20.31 -15.63 -9.43
C THR A 181 -19.95 -15.74 -10.91
N SER A 182 -18.69 -15.53 -11.25
CA SER A 182 -18.09 -15.78 -12.57
C SER A 182 -16.65 -16.27 -12.43
N ASP A 183 -16.12 -16.85 -13.51
CA ASP A 183 -14.69 -17.10 -13.63
C ASP A 183 -13.92 -15.80 -13.76
N TRP A 184 -12.61 -15.84 -13.41
CA TRP A 184 -11.70 -14.72 -13.64
C TRP A 184 -11.41 -14.53 -15.13
N GLN A 185 -11.45 -13.29 -15.57
CA GLN A 185 -11.15 -12.89 -16.96
C GLN A 185 -10.09 -11.80 -16.97
N SER A 186 -9.16 -11.85 -17.93
CA SER A 186 -8.20 -10.76 -18.15
C SER A 186 -8.81 -9.66 -19.01
N ASN A 187 -8.33 -8.44 -18.83
CA ASN A 187 -8.69 -7.28 -19.66
C ASN A 187 -7.99 -7.28 -21.04
N MET A 188 -7.13 -8.26 -21.32
CA MET A 188 -6.44 -8.41 -22.59
C MET A 188 -6.16 -9.87 -22.93
N THR A 189 -6.04 -10.17 -24.21
CA THR A 189 -5.61 -11.49 -24.70
C THR A 189 -4.10 -11.66 -24.59
N ARG A 190 -3.61 -12.90 -24.77
CA ARG A 190 -2.18 -13.20 -24.85
C ARG A 190 -1.50 -12.40 -25.97
N GLU A 191 -2.16 -12.30 -27.13
CA GLU A 191 -1.65 -11.57 -28.31
C GLU A 191 -1.56 -10.07 -28.01
N GLN A 192 -2.59 -9.49 -27.41
CA GLN A 192 -2.60 -8.08 -27.02
C GLN A 192 -1.51 -7.75 -26.00
N TYR A 193 -1.26 -8.64 -25.03
CA TYR A 193 -0.12 -8.47 -24.12
C TYR A 193 1.21 -8.48 -24.89
N GLY A 194 1.39 -9.42 -25.82
CA GLY A 194 2.58 -9.51 -26.66
C GLY A 194 2.82 -8.27 -27.51
N GLU A 195 1.76 -7.68 -28.08
CA GLU A 195 1.86 -6.42 -28.83
C GLU A 195 2.36 -5.28 -27.93
N LYS A 196 1.80 -5.14 -26.72
CA LYS A 196 2.22 -4.13 -25.75
C LYS A 196 3.65 -4.36 -25.25
N PHE A 197 4.03 -5.61 -25.01
CA PHE A 197 5.40 -5.98 -24.66
C PHE A 197 6.39 -5.54 -25.74
N ARG A 198 6.09 -5.80 -27.01
CA ARG A 198 6.95 -5.38 -28.14
C ARG A 198 7.05 -3.85 -28.24
N GLN A 199 5.97 -3.12 -28.01
CA GLN A 199 6.00 -1.65 -27.95
C GLN A 199 6.90 -1.15 -26.82
N VAL A 200 6.84 -1.77 -25.63
CA VAL A 200 7.78 -1.47 -24.55
C VAL A 200 9.23 -1.72 -24.97
N GLN A 201 9.49 -2.85 -25.65
CA GLN A 201 10.84 -3.16 -26.15
C GLN A 201 11.34 -2.11 -27.16
N GLU A 202 10.47 -1.58 -28.01
CA GLU A 202 10.83 -0.48 -28.92
C GLU A 202 11.23 0.78 -28.15
N TYR A 203 10.49 1.16 -27.10
CA TYR A 203 10.83 2.28 -26.22
C TYR A 203 12.16 2.08 -25.48
N LEU A 204 12.42 0.86 -25.01
CA LEU A 204 13.69 0.51 -24.35
C LEU A 204 14.88 0.62 -25.32
N HIS A 205 14.74 0.08 -26.54
CA HIS A 205 15.80 0.12 -27.56
C HIS A 205 16.03 1.51 -28.14
N SER A 206 15.00 2.35 -28.21
CA SER A 206 15.14 3.75 -28.63
C SER A 206 15.75 4.66 -27.56
N GLY A 207 15.88 4.17 -26.32
CA GLY A 207 16.43 4.93 -25.21
C GLY A 207 15.42 5.86 -24.52
N ASP A 208 14.12 5.70 -24.77
CA ASP A 208 13.06 6.44 -24.06
C ASP A 208 13.00 6.12 -22.59
N CYS A 209 13.28 4.86 -22.24
CA CYS A 209 13.29 4.38 -20.84
C CYS A 209 14.25 3.21 -20.68
N TYR A 210 14.52 2.84 -19.42
CA TYR A 210 15.36 1.69 -19.05
C TYR A 210 14.52 0.53 -18.51
N GLN A 211 13.37 0.84 -17.94
CA GLN A 211 12.40 -0.11 -17.43
C GLN A 211 10.99 0.50 -17.48
N VAL A 212 10.01 -0.34 -17.84
CA VAL A 212 8.59 -0.03 -17.73
C VAL A 212 7.88 -1.21 -17.09
N ASN A 213 7.09 -0.96 -16.06
CA ASN A 213 6.19 -1.96 -15.50
C ASN A 213 4.96 -2.10 -16.40
N LEU A 214 4.72 -3.28 -16.94
CA LEU A 214 3.56 -3.59 -17.79
C LEU A 214 2.66 -4.60 -17.08
N ALA A 215 1.36 -4.32 -17.02
CA ALA A 215 0.38 -5.11 -16.29
C ALA A 215 -0.82 -5.52 -17.14
N GLN A 216 -1.48 -6.59 -16.69
CA GLN A 216 -2.85 -6.92 -17.04
C GLN A 216 -3.73 -6.92 -15.80
N ARG A 217 -5.05 -6.80 -15.98
CA ARG A 217 -6.03 -6.76 -14.91
C ARG A 217 -7.02 -7.91 -15.06
N PHE A 218 -7.15 -8.69 -14.00
CA PHE A 218 -8.17 -9.73 -13.88
C PHE A 218 -9.40 -9.17 -13.20
N HIS A 219 -10.58 -9.65 -13.60
CA HIS A 219 -11.85 -9.30 -12.97
C HIS A 219 -12.78 -10.50 -12.91
N ALA A 220 -13.69 -10.49 -11.95
CA ALA A 220 -14.76 -11.44 -11.78
C ALA A 220 -15.95 -10.75 -11.12
N THR A 221 -17.12 -11.37 -11.20
CA THR A 221 -18.30 -10.97 -10.41
C THR A 221 -18.35 -11.76 -9.10
N TYR A 222 -18.91 -11.17 -8.07
CA TYR A 222 -19.03 -11.79 -6.75
C TYR A 222 -20.36 -11.42 -6.06
N SER A 223 -20.69 -12.18 -5.03
CA SER A 223 -21.71 -11.89 -4.03
C SER A 223 -21.16 -12.14 -2.62
N GLY A 224 -21.82 -11.59 -1.62
CA GLY A 224 -21.40 -11.73 -0.22
C GLY A 224 -20.52 -10.58 0.27
N ASP A 225 -19.92 -10.76 1.45
CA ASP A 225 -19.16 -9.70 2.15
C ASP A 225 -17.67 -9.78 1.84
N GLU A 226 -17.11 -8.68 1.38
CA GLU A 226 -15.69 -8.53 1.05
C GLU A 226 -14.77 -8.73 2.27
N TRP A 227 -15.26 -8.49 3.48
CA TRP A 227 -14.49 -8.77 4.70
C TRP A 227 -14.21 -10.26 4.86
N GLN A 228 -15.16 -11.13 4.50
CA GLN A 228 -14.95 -12.59 4.50
C GLN A 228 -13.87 -13.00 3.49
N ALA A 229 -13.88 -12.41 2.29
CA ALA A 229 -12.81 -12.61 1.31
C ALA A 229 -11.44 -12.19 1.86
N PHE A 230 -11.37 -11.04 2.53
CA PHE A 230 -10.13 -10.56 3.13
C PHE A 230 -9.59 -11.52 4.20
N LEU A 231 -10.43 -12.00 5.11
CA LEU A 231 -10.02 -12.96 6.14
C LEU A 231 -9.43 -14.23 5.54
N GLN A 232 -10.10 -14.78 4.52
CA GLN A 232 -9.64 -15.97 3.80
C GLN A 232 -8.29 -15.75 3.11
N LEU A 233 -8.13 -14.61 2.43
CA LEU A 233 -6.90 -14.25 1.74
C LEU A 233 -5.75 -13.95 2.71
N ASN A 234 -6.03 -13.22 3.79
CA ASN A 234 -5.04 -12.82 4.78
C ASN A 234 -4.45 -14.04 5.51
N GLN A 235 -5.31 -14.99 5.88
CA GLN A 235 -4.87 -16.24 6.50
C GLN A 235 -3.93 -17.05 5.57
N ALA A 236 -4.23 -17.07 4.27
CA ALA A 236 -3.45 -17.80 3.28
C ALA A 236 -2.13 -17.12 2.92
N ASN A 237 -2.07 -15.79 2.92
CA ASN A 237 -0.92 -15.02 2.42
C ASN A 237 0.01 -14.51 3.52
N ARG A 238 -0.52 -14.12 4.69
CA ARG A 238 0.25 -13.58 5.83
C ARG A 238 1.25 -12.48 5.42
N ALA A 239 0.76 -11.52 4.63
CA ALA A 239 1.60 -10.44 4.13
C ALA A 239 1.79 -9.35 5.20
N PRO A 240 3.01 -8.78 5.36
CA PRO A 240 3.33 -7.86 6.46
C PRO A 240 2.66 -6.48 6.33
N PHE A 241 2.18 -6.11 5.14
CA PHE A 241 1.48 -4.85 4.88
C PHE A 241 0.08 -5.10 4.32
N SER A 242 -0.65 -6.03 4.93
CA SER A 242 -2.05 -6.28 4.60
C SER A 242 -2.93 -5.13 5.07
N ALA A 243 -4.01 -4.87 4.35
CA ALA A 243 -4.97 -3.85 4.71
C ALA A 243 -6.37 -4.17 4.18
N PHE A 244 -7.39 -3.81 4.95
CA PHE A 244 -8.76 -3.78 4.50
C PHE A 244 -9.34 -2.38 4.71
N LEU A 245 -9.85 -1.77 3.64
CA LEU A 245 -10.47 -0.45 3.67
C LEU A 245 -11.90 -0.56 3.21
N ARG A 246 -12.86 -0.17 4.05
CA ARG A 246 -14.25 0.01 3.68
C ARG A 246 -14.46 1.45 3.23
N LEU A 247 -14.54 1.70 1.95
CA LEU A 247 -14.84 3.00 1.37
C LEU A 247 -16.35 3.13 1.09
N GLU A 248 -16.82 4.34 0.83
CA GLU A 248 -18.22 4.56 0.44
C GLU A 248 -18.58 3.87 -0.88
N GLN A 249 -17.61 3.75 -1.79
CA GLN A 249 -17.79 3.18 -3.13
C GLN A 249 -17.62 1.66 -3.17
N GLY A 250 -16.91 1.08 -2.22
CA GLY A 250 -16.56 -0.34 -2.21
C GLY A 250 -15.47 -0.67 -1.19
N ALA A 251 -14.76 -1.76 -1.40
CA ALA A 251 -13.70 -2.21 -0.49
C ALA A 251 -12.38 -2.41 -1.21
N ILE A 252 -11.28 -2.15 -0.50
CA ILE A 252 -9.92 -2.47 -0.93
C ILE A 252 -9.38 -3.56 -0.02
N LEU A 253 -8.92 -4.65 -0.63
CA LEU A 253 -8.31 -5.79 0.04
C LEU A 253 -6.86 -5.88 -0.41
N SER A 254 -5.93 -5.50 0.45
CA SER A 254 -4.50 -5.47 0.12
C SER A 254 -3.74 -6.53 0.90
N LEU A 255 -2.91 -7.30 0.20
CA LEU A 255 -2.04 -8.34 0.76
C LEU A 255 -0.59 -8.02 0.40
N SER A 256 -0.21 -6.76 0.58
CA SER A 256 1.08 -6.26 0.13
C SER A 256 2.25 -6.83 0.94
N PRO A 257 3.29 -7.33 0.26
CA PRO A 257 4.54 -7.73 0.90
C PRO A 257 5.53 -6.57 1.04
N GLU A 258 5.27 -5.40 0.44
CA GLU A 258 6.27 -4.35 0.25
C GLU A 258 5.89 -3.07 0.97
N ARG A 259 6.82 -2.59 1.83
CA ARG A 259 6.76 -1.22 2.36
C ARG A 259 7.14 -0.24 1.27
N PHE A 260 6.39 0.86 1.18
CA PHE A 260 6.79 1.98 0.34
C PHE A 260 7.77 2.88 1.07
N ILE A 261 7.32 3.63 2.07
CA ILE A 261 8.15 4.53 2.85
C ILE A 261 7.73 4.51 4.32
N LEU A 262 8.70 4.39 5.20
CA LEU A 262 8.60 4.66 6.63
C LEU A 262 9.26 6.01 6.94
N CYS A 263 8.57 6.83 7.72
CA CYS A 263 9.14 7.99 8.40
C CYS A 263 8.83 7.85 9.89
N ASP A 264 9.82 7.54 10.69
CA ASP A 264 9.69 7.36 12.13
C ASP A 264 10.62 8.31 12.85
N ASN A 265 10.06 9.23 13.63
CA ASN A 265 10.83 10.28 14.33
C ASN A 265 11.78 11.04 13.39
N SER A 266 11.29 11.43 12.22
CA SER A 266 12.03 12.07 11.12
C SER A 266 13.10 11.22 10.41
N GLU A 267 13.33 9.99 10.85
CA GLU A 267 14.18 9.04 10.12
C GLU A 267 13.37 8.36 9.00
N ILE A 268 13.89 8.48 7.78
CA ILE A 268 13.27 7.92 6.58
C ILE A 268 13.90 6.57 6.28
N GLN A 269 13.08 5.58 5.93
CA GLN A 269 13.54 4.31 5.44
C GLN A 269 12.65 3.81 4.29
N THR A 270 13.27 3.31 3.24
CA THR A 270 12.60 2.52 2.20
C THR A 270 13.44 1.29 1.87
N ARG A 271 12.76 0.18 1.56
CA ARG A 271 13.41 -1.11 1.35
C ARG A 271 12.86 -1.80 0.10
N PRO A 272 13.28 -1.36 -1.09
CA PRO A 272 12.82 -1.95 -2.34
C PRO A 272 13.26 -3.41 -2.47
N ILE A 273 12.31 -4.22 -2.92
CA ILE A 273 12.49 -5.65 -3.18
C ILE A 273 12.57 -5.86 -4.69
N LYS A 274 13.64 -6.50 -5.16
CA LYS A 274 13.75 -7.02 -6.54
C LYS A 274 14.46 -8.37 -6.50
N GLY A 275 13.88 -9.33 -7.17
CA GLY A 275 14.35 -10.71 -7.11
C GLY A 275 13.70 -11.49 -5.97
N THR A 276 13.12 -12.62 -6.34
CA THR A 276 12.43 -13.52 -5.42
C THR A 276 12.64 -14.94 -5.87
N LEU A 277 13.08 -15.80 -4.94
CA LEU A 277 13.17 -17.25 -5.16
C LEU A 277 12.44 -17.99 -4.03
N PRO A 278 11.78 -19.11 -4.33
CA PRO A 278 11.07 -19.89 -3.32
C PRO A 278 12.03 -20.49 -2.31
N ARG A 279 11.57 -20.61 -1.05
CA ARG A 279 12.23 -21.42 -0.02
C ARG A 279 12.12 -22.90 -0.36
N LEU A 280 13.15 -23.67 -0.04
CA LEU A 280 13.17 -25.11 -0.24
C LEU A 280 13.19 -25.83 1.11
N PRO A 281 12.55 -27.03 1.21
CA PRO A 281 12.49 -27.79 2.46
C PRO A 281 13.86 -28.26 2.95
N ASP A 282 14.76 -28.59 2.02
CA ASP A 282 16.13 -29.02 2.36
C ASP A 282 17.00 -27.78 2.65
N PRO A 283 17.64 -27.68 3.83
CA PRO A 283 18.42 -26.51 4.22
C PRO A 283 19.62 -26.21 3.31
N GLN A 284 20.24 -27.25 2.72
CA GLN A 284 21.39 -27.05 1.83
C GLN A 284 20.95 -26.52 0.47
N GLU A 285 19.86 -27.05 -0.08
CA GLU A 285 19.27 -26.55 -1.33
C GLU A 285 18.69 -25.15 -1.14
N ASP A 286 18.08 -24.85 0.02
CA ASP A 286 17.57 -23.52 0.37
C ASP A 286 18.69 -22.47 0.46
N SER A 287 19.84 -22.85 1.04
CA SER A 287 21.03 -22.01 1.07
C SER A 287 21.57 -21.70 -0.33
N LYS A 288 21.59 -22.68 -1.22
CA LYS A 288 21.98 -22.49 -2.63
C LYS A 288 21.02 -21.58 -3.37
N GLN A 289 19.71 -21.64 -3.09
CA GLN A 289 18.74 -20.70 -3.64
C GLN A 289 19.03 -19.26 -3.19
N ALA A 290 19.30 -19.04 -1.91
CA ALA A 290 19.69 -17.75 -1.39
C ALA A 290 20.98 -17.23 -2.05
N GLU A 291 22.00 -18.08 -2.19
CA GLU A 291 23.27 -17.76 -2.84
C GLU A 291 23.07 -17.44 -4.35
N LYS A 292 22.26 -18.21 -5.05
CA LYS A 292 21.88 -17.94 -6.45
C LYS A 292 21.25 -16.56 -6.60
N LEU A 293 20.33 -16.19 -5.70
CA LEU A 293 19.70 -14.87 -5.71
C LEU A 293 20.72 -13.77 -5.43
N ALA A 294 21.58 -13.96 -4.44
CA ALA A 294 22.61 -12.99 -4.08
C ALA A 294 23.59 -12.66 -5.24
N HIS A 295 23.81 -13.62 -6.14
CA HIS A 295 24.71 -13.48 -7.28
C HIS A 295 23.98 -13.24 -8.62
N SER A 296 22.67 -13.09 -8.62
CA SER A 296 21.88 -12.80 -9.83
C SER A 296 22.25 -11.43 -10.39
N VAL A 297 22.90 -11.40 -11.54
CA VAL A 297 23.29 -10.16 -12.23
C VAL A 297 22.07 -9.34 -12.61
N LYS A 298 21.01 -9.99 -13.11
CA LYS A 298 19.75 -9.35 -13.51
C LYS A 298 19.06 -8.70 -12.29
N ASP A 299 18.83 -9.47 -11.23
CA ASP A 299 18.10 -8.98 -10.05
C ASP A 299 18.87 -7.84 -9.34
N ARG A 300 20.19 -7.94 -9.28
CA ARG A 300 21.04 -6.87 -8.73
C ARG A 300 20.99 -5.60 -9.58
N ALA A 301 21.02 -5.71 -10.90
CA ALA A 301 20.93 -4.56 -11.80
C ALA A 301 19.58 -3.86 -11.69
N GLU A 302 18.48 -4.61 -11.67
CA GLU A 302 17.13 -4.07 -11.47
C GLU A 302 16.97 -3.43 -10.08
N ASN A 303 17.49 -4.07 -9.03
CA ASN A 303 17.46 -3.53 -7.68
C ASN A 303 18.25 -2.21 -7.59
N LEU A 304 19.46 -2.16 -8.16
CA LEU A 304 20.28 -0.95 -8.18
C LEU A 304 19.57 0.23 -8.86
N MET A 305 18.92 -0.03 -9.97
CA MET A 305 18.14 1.00 -10.69
C MET A 305 17.03 1.58 -9.83
N ILE A 306 16.30 0.75 -9.10
CA ILE A 306 15.25 1.20 -8.19
C ILE A 306 15.83 1.93 -6.97
N VAL A 307 16.96 1.47 -6.44
CA VAL A 307 17.69 2.17 -5.36
C VAL A 307 18.06 3.58 -5.80
N ASP A 308 18.60 3.75 -7.00
CA ASP A 308 18.99 5.07 -7.52
C ASP A 308 17.77 5.97 -7.73
N LEU A 309 16.68 5.43 -8.23
CA LEU A 309 15.42 6.16 -8.39
C LEU A 309 14.87 6.62 -7.04
N MET A 310 14.83 5.74 -6.04
CA MET A 310 14.36 6.07 -4.69
C MET A 310 15.27 7.09 -3.98
N ARG A 311 16.57 6.98 -4.16
CA ARG A 311 17.53 7.98 -3.66
C ARG A 311 17.27 9.36 -4.25
N ASN A 312 17.01 9.43 -5.56
CA ASN A 312 16.66 10.67 -6.23
C ASN A 312 15.36 11.26 -5.69
N ASP A 313 14.31 10.46 -5.54
CA ASP A 313 13.01 10.92 -5.07
C ASP A 313 13.06 11.42 -3.61
N ILE A 314 13.67 10.65 -2.72
CA ILE A 314 13.84 11.00 -1.32
C ILE A 314 14.78 12.21 -1.18
N GLY A 315 15.82 12.28 -2.01
CA GLY A 315 16.80 13.36 -2.01
C GLY A 315 16.23 14.75 -2.30
N ARG A 316 15.06 14.82 -2.91
CA ARG A 316 14.36 16.10 -3.16
C ARG A 316 13.92 16.80 -1.87
N VAL A 317 13.66 16.05 -0.82
CA VAL A 317 13.10 16.55 0.45
C VAL A 317 13.96 16.24 1.66
N ALA A 318 14.90 15.30 1.57
CA ALA A 318 15.76 14.92 2.68
C ALA A 318 16.79 16.00 3.01
N VAL A 319 17.27 15.99 4.25
CA VAL A 319 18.43 16.80 4.67
C VAL A 319 19.60 16.50 3.75
N ALA A 320 20.25 17.54 3.23
CA ALA A 320 21.39 17.39 2.33
C ALA A 320 22.49 16.50 2.94
N GLY A 321 22.95 15.50 2.18
CA GLY A 321 23.95 14.54 2.62
C GLY A 321 23.46 13.44 3.57
N SER A 322 22.18 13.40 3.91
CA SER A 322 21.62 12.37 4.79
C SER A 322 21.22 11.07 4.07
N VAL A 323 21.04 11.11 2.76
CA VAL A 323 20.64 9.93 1.99
C VAL A 323 21.78 8.92 1.93
N LYS A 324 21.54 7.72 2.44
CA LYS A 324 22.53 6.62 2.52
C LYS A 324 21.92 5.31 2.06
N VAL A 325 22.76 4.38 1.67
CA VAL A 325 22.39 2.99 1.36
C VAL A 325 23.21 2.07 2.29
N PRO A 326 22.77 1.88 3.54
CA PRO A 326 23.51 1.08 4.50
C PRO A 326 23.58 -0.40 4.14
N GLU A 327 22.59 -0.89 3.38
CA GLU A 327 22.52 -2.27 2.92
C GLU A 327 22.17 -2.30 1.43
N LEU A 328 22.98 -3.02 0.66
CA LEU A 328 22.80 -3.19 -0.78
C LEU A 328 22.84 -4.67 -1.14
N PHE A 329 21.79 -5.16 -1.82
CA PHE A 329 21.65 -6.55 -2.30
C PHE A 329 21.72 -7.62 -1.20
N VAL A 330 21.03 -7.39 -0.09
CA VAL A 330 20.91 -8.38 0.99
C VAL A 330 19.81 -9.37 0.66
N VAL A 331 20.11 -10.67 0.80
CA VAL A 331 19.08 -11.71 0.70
C VAL A 331 18.44 -11.91 2.05
N GLU A 332 17.14 -11.65 2.13
CA GLU A 332 16.35 -11.82 3.35
C GLU A 332 15.41 -13.03 3.21
N PRO A 333 15.42 -13.95 4.19
CA PRO A 333 14.48 -15.05 4.22
C PRO A 333 13.13 -14.59 4.76
N PHE A 334 12.08 -14.83 3.98
CA PHE A 334 10.69 -14.75 4.39
C PHE A 334 10.12 -16.17 4.55
N PRO A 335 8.93 -16.35 5.13
CA PRO A 335 8.39 -17.70 5.37
C PRO A 335 8.35 -18.61 4.14
N ALA A 336 8.01 -18.05 2.97
CA ALA A 336 7.84 -18.83 1.73
C ALA A 336 8.90 -18.55 0.66
N VAL A 337 9.67 -17.47 0.78
CA VAL A 337 10.58 -16.98 -0.27
C VAL A 337 11.84 -16.35 0.30
N HIS A 338 12.87 -16.28 -0.53
CA HIS A 338 14.00 -15.36 -0.34
C HIS A 338 13.76 -14.10 -1.19
N HIS A 339 13.99 -12.92 -0.62
CA HIS A 339 13.96 -11.64 -1.34
C HIS A 339 15.34 -11.01 -1.40
N LEU A 340 15.66 -10.37 -2.53
CA LEU A 340 16.80 -9.49 -2.66
C LEU A 340 16.37 -8.06 -2.30
N VAL A 341 16.90 -7.53 -1.20
CA VAL A 341 16.47 -6.27 -0.59
C VAL A 341 17.65 -5.31 -0.49
N SER A 342 17.40 -4.05 -0.76
CA SER A 342 18.32 -2.96 -0.42
C SER A 342 17.66 -1.98 0.52
N THR A 343 18.40 -1.35 1.40
CA THR A 343 17.90 -0.38 2.37
C THR A 343 18.42 1.00 2.06
N ILE A 344 17.54 1.97 1.95
CA ILE A 344 17.86 3.39 1.79
C ILE A 344 17.36 4.10 3.04
N THR A 345 18.23 4.91 3.64
CA THR A 345 17.89 5.75 4.79
C THR A 345 18.17 7.21 4.48
N ALA A 346 17.42 8.09 5.13
CA ALA A 346 17.59 9.53 5.04
C ALA A 346 16.96 10.21 6.25
N ARG A 347 17.06 11.53 6.33
CA ARG A 347 16.45 12.32 7.39
C ARG A 347 15.55 13.39 6.82
N LEU A 348 14.34 13.49 7.33
CA LEU A 348 13.40 14.56 6.98
C LEU A 348 13.76 15.83 7.79
N PRO A 349 13.91 17.01 7.14
CA PRO A 349 14.18 18.25 7.85
C PRO A 349 12.94 18.72 8.63
N GLU A 350 13.16 19.43 9.74
CA GLU A 350 12.09 19.87 10.67
C GLU A 350 10.99 20.73 10.02
N GLN A 351 11.32 21.47 8.94
CA GLN A 351 10.38 22.33 8.23
C GLN A 351 9.48 21.59 7.24
N LEU A 352 9.73 20.29 7.00
CA LEU A 352 8.93 19.46 6.11
C LEU A 352 8.15 18.40 6.89
N HIS A 353 7.05 17.94 6.26
CA HIS A 353 6.16 16.94 6.81
C HIS A 353 6.29 15.61 6.04
N ALA A 354 5.81 14.54 6.64
CA ALA A 354 5.75 13.23 5.98
C ALA A 354 4.91 13.27 4.68
N SER A 355 3.91 14.15 4.58
CA SER A 355 3.15 14.40 3.36
C SER A 355 4.01 14.95 2.20
N ASP A 356 5.02 15.78 2.50
CA ASP A 356 5.97 16.28 1.50
C ASP A 356 6.86 15.14 0.97
N LEU A 357 7.28 14.25 1.86
CA LEU A 357 8.04 13.05 1.52
C LEU A 357 7.23 12.11 0.62
N LEU A 358 5.98 11.83 0.99
CA LEU A 358 5.08 10.99 0.20
C LEU A 358 4.88 11.57 -1.21
N ARG A 359 4.62 12.87 -1.30
CA ARG A 359 4.46 13.58 -2.58
C ARG A 359 5.70 13.49 -3.46
N ALA A 360 6.89 13.66 -2.89
CA ALA A 360 8.15 13.63 -3.64
C ALA A 360 8.45 12.25 -4.24
N ALA A 361 8.03 11.17 -3.58
CA ALA A 361 8.33 9.80 -3.97
C ALA A 361 7.19 9.12 -4.74
N PHE A 362 5.98 9.67 -4.71
CA PHE A 362 4.79 9.04 -5.27
C PHE A 362 4.63 9.23 -6.78
N PRO A 363 4.17 8.19 -7.53
CA PRO A 363 4.07 6.80 -7.11
C PRO A 363 5.44 6.12 -7.02
N GLY A 364 5.48 4.93 -6.41
CA GLY A 364 6.73 4.20 -6.18
C GLY A 364 7.47 3.84 -7.46
N GLY A 365 8.80 3.93 -7.42
CA GLY A 365 9.64 3.59 -8.56
C GLY A 365 9.61 2.11 -8.93
N SER A 366 9.44 1.23 -7.93
CA SER A 366 9.42 -0.23 -8.13
C SER A 366 8.26 -0.74 -8.98
N ILE A 367 7.19 0.07 -9.09
CA ILE A 367 5.94 -0.29 -9.80
C ILE A 367 5.68 0.59 -11.04
N THR A 368 6.54 1.51 -11.35
CA THR A 368 6.46 2.38 -12.54
C THR A 368 7.57 2.07 -13.54
N GLY A 369 8.74 2.55 -13.31
CA GLY A 369 9.90 2.37 -14.16
C GLY A 369 10.86 3.55 -14.08
N ALA A 370 11.82 3.59 -14.99
CA ALA A 370 12.86 4.61 -15.04
C ALA A 370 13.13 5.06 -16.47
N PRO A 371 13.15 6.37 -16.74
CA PRO A 371 12.74 7.49 -15.89
C PRO A 371 11.26 7.42 -15.52
N LYS A 372 10.91 7.78 -14.28
CA LYS A 372 9.56 7.55 -13.73
C LYS A 372 8.44 8.17 -14.56
N VAL A 373 8.51 9.46 -14.87
CA VAL A 373 7.46 10.17 -15.62
C VAL A 373 7.26 9.56 -17.00
N ARG A 374 8.37 9.27 -17.71
CA ARG A 374 8.28 8.63 -19.02
C ARG A 374 7.67 7.22 -18.95
N ALA A 375 8.04 6.45 -17.96
CA ALA A 375 7.43 5.14 -17.71
C ALA A 375 5.93 5.26 -17.45
N MET A 376 5.49 6.23 -16.65
CA MET A 376 4.07 6.49 -16.39
C MET A 376 3.30 6.90 -17.64
N GLU A 377 3.90 7.70 -18.54
CA GLU A 377 3.31 8.04 -19.83
C GLU A 377 3.09 6.79 -20.71
N ILE A 378 4.10 5.92 -20.79
CA ILE A 378 4.03 4.66 -21.55
C ILE A 378 2.99 3.71 -20.96
N ILE A 379 2.91 3.62 -19.63
CA ILE A 379 1.89 2.83 -18.94
C ILE A 379 0.49 3.30 -19.31
N ASP A 380 0.24 4.61 -19.31
CA ASP A 380 -1.06 5.18 -19.68
C ASP A 380 -1.40 4.95 -21.16
N GLU A 381 -0.40 4.94 -22.03
CA GLU A 381 -0.57 4.66 -23.44
C GLU A 381 -0.92 3.18 -23.72
N LEU A 382 -0.31 2.24 -23.00
CA LEU A 382 -0.36 0.82 -23.33
C LEU A 382 -1.36 0.02 -22.51
N GLU A 383 -1.56 0.33 -21.24
CA GLU A 383 -2.55 -0.35 -20.41
C GLU A 383 -3.96 0.15 -20.78
N PRO A 384 -4.94 -0.76 -21.02
CA PRO A 384 -6.27 -0.34 -21.51
C PRO A 384 -7.04 0.51 -20.51
N GLN A 385 -6.89 0.22 -19.21
CA GLN A 385 -7.59 0.90 -18.13
C GLN A 385 -6.63 1.50 -17.12
N ARG A 386 -7.09 2.53 -16.40
CA ARG A 386 -6.35 3.13 -15.30
C ARG A 386 -6.15 2.15 -14.15
N ARG A 387 -5.07 2.31 -13.41
CA ARG A 387 -4.67 1.41 -12.33
C ARG A 387 -5.50 1.59 -11.05
N ASN A 388 -6.05 2.77 -10.82
CA ASN A 388 -6.82 3.11 -9.62
C ASN A 388 -6.04 2.85 -8.33
N ALA A 389 -6.56 1.99 -7.42
CA ALA A 389 -5.91 1.65 -6.17
C ALA A 389 -4.61 0.85 -6.35
N TRP A 390 -4.53 0.02 -7.37
CA TRP A 390 -3.37 -0.82 -7.61
C TRP A 390 -2.13 -0.02 -7.99
N CYS A 391 -0.97 -0.38 -7.45
CA CYS A 391 0.29 0.35 -7.59
C CYS A 391 0.31 1.76 -7.01
N GLY A 392 -0.63 2.07 -6.13
CA GLY A 392 -0.59 3.22 -5.25
C GLY A 392 0.00 2.86 -3.90
N SER A 393 -0.57 3.42 -2.85
CA SER A 393 -0.13 3.24 -1.47
C SER A 393 -1.31 3.20 -0.50
N ILE A 394 -1.19 2.41 0.55
CA ILE A 394 -2.06 2.43 1.73
C ILE A 394 -1.19 2.66 2.96
N GLY A 395 -1.65 3.48 3.88
CA GLY A 395 -0.95 3.69 5.14
C GLY A 395 -1.47 4.88 5.91
N TYR A 396 -0.65 5.38 6.83
CA TYR A 396 -1.01 6.45 7.73
C TYR A 396 0.03 7.57 7.79
N LEU A 397 -0.47 8.78 8.13
CA LEU A 397 0.31 9.93 8.58
C LEU A 397 -0.22 10.30 9.96
N SER A 398 0.53 9.96 11.00
CA SER A 398 0.13 10.18 12.40
C SER A 398 0.26 11.65 12.80
N PHE A 399 -0.56 12.07 13.75
CA PHE A 399 -0.43 13.39 14.40
C PHE A 399 0.95 13.62 15.04
N CYS A 400 1.68 12.56 15.41
CA CYS A 400 3.06 12.69 15.92
C CYS A 400 4.10 12.92 14.82
N GLY A 401 3.71 12.92 13.54
CA GLY A 401 4.59 13.11 12.39
C GLY A 401 5.10 11.83 11.76
N ASN A 402 4.86 10.67 12.37
CA ASN A 402 5.21 9.38 11.78
C ASN A 402 4.34 9.05 10.56
N MET A 403 4.92 8.31 9.61
CA MET A 403 4.25 7.76 8.44
C MET A 403 4.75 6.35 8.18
N ASP A 404 3.86 5.44 7.87
CA ASP A 404 4.20 4.13 7.29
C ASP A 404 3.21 3.81 6.18
N THR A 405 3.74 3.51 5.00
CA THR A 405 2.95 3.27 3.80
C THR A 405 3.46 2.05 3.05
N SER A 406 2.54 1.33 2.42
CA SER A 406 2.82 0.17 1.57
C SER A 406 2.74 0.52 0.09
N ILE A 407 3.25 -0.36 -0.76
CA ILE A 407 2.93 -0.40 -2.19
C ILE A 407 1.71 -1.31 -2.38
N THR A 408 0.64 -0.82 -2.99
CA THR A 408 -0.58 -1.61 -3.20
C THR A 408 -0.47 -2.57 -4.39
N ILE A 409 0.40 -3.55 -4.25
CA ILE A 409 0.46 -4.75 -5.09
C ILE A 409 -0.23 -5.92 -4.37
N ARG A 410 -0.60 -6.97 -5.09
CA ARG A 410 -1.44 -8.05 -4.53
C ARG A 410 -2.67 -7.50 -3.83
N THR A 411 -3.30 -6.55 -4.50
CA THR A 411 -4.40 -5.75 -3.96
C THR A 411 -5.61 -5.88 -4.87
N LEU A 412 -6.76 -6.13 -4.26
CA LEU A 412 -8.03 -6.25 -4.94
C LEU A 412 -8.91 -5.03 -4.66
N THR A 413 -9.66 -4.63 -5.68
CA THR A 413 -10.71 -3.62 -5.57
C THR A 413 -12.05 -4.29 -5.80
N ALA A 414 -12.95 -4.20 -4.82
CA ALA A 414 -14.30 -4.74 -4.89
C ALA A 414 -15.31 -3.60 -4.91
N ILE A 415 -16.07 -3.49 -5.99
CA ILE A 415 -17.01 -2.39 -6.21
C ILE A 415 -18.17 -2.85 -7.11
N ASN A 416 -19.40 -2.53 -6.71
CA ASN A 416 -20.62 -2.81 -7.51
C ASN A 416 -20.74 -4.28 -7.96
N GLY A 417 -20.40 -5.25 -7.11
CA GLY A 417 -20.46 -6.68 -7.42
C GLY A 417 -19.37 -7.17 -8.38
N GLN A 418 -18.37 -6.33 -8.67
CA GLN A 418 -17.17 -6.66 -9.45
C GLN A 418 -15.95 -6.66 -8.54
N ILE A 419 -15.04 -7.60 -8.72
CA ILE A 419 -13.76 -7.65 -8.06
C ILE A 419 -12.63 -7.66 -9.08
N TYR A 420 -11.62 -6.82 -8.85
CA TYR A 420 -10.50 -6.60 -9.75
C TYR A 420 -9.18 -6.92 -9.06
N CYS A 421 -8.27 -7.55 -9.77
CA CYS A 421 -6.90 -7.84 -9.31
C CYS A 421 -5.93 -7.68 -10.47
N SER A 422 -4.96 -6.80 -10.34
CA SER A 422 -3.97 -6.57 -11.39
C SER A 422 -2.63 -7.20 -11.04
N ALA A 423 -1.87 -7.55 -12.06
CA ALA A 423 -0.52 -8.06 -11.94
C ALA A 423 0.35 -7.59 -13.09
N GLY A 424 1.59 -7.25 -12.80
CA GLY A 424 2.56 -6.80 -13.78
C GLY A 424 3.99 -7.09 -13.36
N GLY A 425 4.91 -6.79 -14.23
CA GLY A 425 6.34 -6.90 -14.00
C GLY A 425 7.11 -5.79 -14.70
N GLY A 426 8.30 -5.51 -14.21
CA GLY A 426 9.23 -4.56 -14.81
C GLY A 426 9.89 -5.15 -16.06
N ILE A 427 9.58 -4.60 -17.21
CA ILE A 427 10.16 -5.00 -18.51
C ILE A 427 11.44 -4.21 -18.74
N VAL A 428 12.52 -4.93 -18.99
CA VAL A 428 13.84 -4.41 -19.35
C VAL A 428 14.27 -4.95 -20.71
N ALA A 429 15.36 -4.44 -21.28
CA ALA A 429 15.82 -4.82 -22.62
C ALA A 429 15.99 -6.34 -22.83
N ASP A 430 16.44 -7.05 -21.79
CA ASP A 430 16.68 -8.50 -21.84
C ASP A 430 15.45 -9.35 -21.51
N SER A 431 14.30 -8.72 -21.20
CA SER A 431 13.06 -9.42 -20.86
C SER A 431 12.55 -10.26 -22.04
N GLN A 432 11.98 -11.42 -21.72
CA GLN A 432 11.37 -12.33 -22.67
C GLN A 432 9.85 -12.31 -22.54
N GLU A 433 9.13 -12.12 -23.63
CA GLU A 433 7.67 -11.94 -23.67
C GLU A 433 6.91 -13.03 -22.90
N GLU A 434 7.24 -14.30 -23.14
CA GLU A 434 6.57 -15.42 -22.48
C GLU A 434 6.82 -15.45 -20.97
N ALA A 435 8.05 -15.17 -20.55
CA ALA A 435 8.42 -15.16 -19.14
C ALA A 435 7.71 -14.03 -18.37
N GLU A 436 7.65 -12.83 -18.96
CA GLU A 436 6.98 -11.68 -18.35
C GLU A 436 5.45 -11.88 -18.31
N TYR A 437 4.87 -12.47 -19.35
CA TYR A 437 3.44 -12.81 -19.35
C TYR A 437 3.12 -13.84 -18.26
N GLN A 438 3.90 -14.92 -18.15
CA GLN A 438 3.73 -15.92 -17.10
C GLN A 438 3.88 -15.34 -15.70
N GLU A 439 4.82 -14.42 -15.51
CA GLU A 439 5.05 -13.75 -14.22
C GLU A 439 3.81 -13.00 -13.71
N THR A 440 2.98 -12.44 -14.61
CA THR A 440 1.73 -11.79 -14.20
C THR A 440 0.77 -12.78 -13.52
N PHE A 441 0.70 -14.02 -13.97
CA PHE A 441 -0.10 -15.08 -13.34
C PHE A 441 0.54 -15.57 -12.04
N ASP A 442 1.84 -15.80 -12.03
CA ASP A 442 2.56 -16.32 -10.86
C ASP A 442 2.40 -15.41 -9.64
N LYS A 443 2.33 -14.10 -9.87
CA LYS A 443 2.15 -13.11 -8.80
C LYS A 443 0.77 -13.13 -8.14
N VAL A 444 -0.29 -13.53 -8.86
CA VAL A 444 -1.67 -13.44 -8.35
C VAL A 444 -2.42 -14.76 -8.30
N ASN A 445 -1.90 -15.83 -8.92
CA ASN A 445 -2.59 -17.12 -8.95
C ASN A 445 -3.01 -17.65 -7.57
N LYS A 446 -2.17 -17.46 -6.56
CA LYS A 446 -2.49 -17.86 -5.19
C LYS A 446 -3.73 -17.13 -4.65
N ILE A 447 -3.84 -15.84 -4.96
CA ILE A 447 -4.96 -15.00 -4.55
C ILE A 447 -6.22 -15.39 -5.31
N LEU A 448 -6.13 -15.46 -6.66
CA LEU A 448 -7.28 -15.75 -7.50
C LEU A 448 -7.88 -17.12 -7.18
N ARG A 449 -7.06 -18.16 -7.10
CA ARG A 449 -7.49 -19.53 -6.78
C ARG A 449 -8.04 -19.69 -5.35
N GLN A 450 -7.59 -18.85 -4.42
CA GLN A 450 -8.10 -18.91 -3.04
C GLN A 450 -9.56 -18.46 -2.99
N LEU A 451 -9.97 -17.49 -3.83
CA LEU A 451 -11.34 -17.01 -3.91
C LEU A 451 -12.26 -17.90 -4.78
N GLU A 452 -11.72 -18.83 -5.56
CA GLU A 452 -12.48 -19.82 -6.35
C GLU A 452 -12.99 -21.00 -5.49
N LYS A 453 -12.52 -21.13 -4.25
CA LYS A 453 -12.90 -22.20 -3.32
C LYS A 453 -14.17 -21.88 -2.56
#